data_be18ec8ee155433eb142e1b28bd7f792
#
_entry.id   be18ec8ee155433eb142e1b28bd7f792
#
_cell.length_a   1.000
_cell.length_b   1.000
_cell.length_c   1.000
_cell.angle_alpha   90.00
_cell.angle_beta   90.00
_cell.angle_gamma   90.00
#
_symmetry.space_group_name_H-M   'P 1'
#
loop_
_entity.id
_entity.type
_entity.pdbx_description
1 polymer ?
#
loop_
_entity_poly.entity_id
_entity_poly.type
_entity_poly.pdbx_seq_one_letter_code
_entity_poly.pdbx_strand_id
1 'polypeptide(L)'
;MTAYTIERVAPAINQDGEVDWRAMLEQAMTMPGRLGDTYCRFYQYSLQNQILLWSQGVSEPCAPFSVWKALGRIPVKGGGRAVLHPRPIRKTDEETGEKVVVVMRFKLNRSTFPYSNTVGPDVTWPELPAWDAQRALAALDITQVPYALIDGNCQGYSFGRNVAVSPVAKFPMKTLFHEMGHVMLGHTTDSADEESPCSRGVCEFGAESVAYLLAHELELTAWAPEESRAYIQHWLGDERVTDNHIRAVFTATDKILRAGRTLAEIVEDEEEAS
;
A
#
# COMPACT_ATOMS: atom_id res chain seq x y z
N MET A 1 29.97 10.39 8.09
CA MET A 1 28.69 9.78 8.56
C MET A 1 27.85 10.92 9.12
N THR A 2 26.92 11.42 8.34
CA THR A 2 26.01 12.52 8.76
C THR A 2 24.87 11.88 9.50
N ALA A 3 24.75 12.16 10.80
CA ALA A 3 23.61 11.71 11.60
C ALA A 3 22.36 12.39 11.05
N TYR A 4 21.49 11.63 10.42
CA TYR A 4 20.14 12.06 10.11
C TYR A 4 19.41 12.25 11.44
N THR A 5 19.15 13.50 11.78
CA THR A 5 18.20 13.82 12.86
C THR A 5 16.82 13.44 12.32
N ILE A 6 16.29 12.29 12.77
CA ILE A 6 14.91 11.90 12.51
C ILE A 6 14.06 12.93 13.24
N GLU A 7 13.50 13.91 12.52
CA GLU A 7 12.38 14.67 13.02
C GLU A 7 11.33 13.66 13.51
N ARG A 8 10.88 13.79 14.74
CA ARG A 8 9.89 12.88 15.33
C ARG A 8 8.57 13.08 14.57
N VAL A 9 8.36 12.29 13.51
CA VAL A 9 7.04 12.14 12.91
C VAL A 9 6.11 11.54 13.97
N ALA A 10 4.89 12.04 14.05
CA ALA A 10 3.91 11.54 14.99
C ALA A 10 3.74 10.00 14.82
N PRO A 11 3.57 9.24 15.93
CA PRO A 11 3.41 7.80 15.82
C PRO A 11 2.14 7.46 15.02
N ALA A 12 2.23 6.48 14.12
CA ALA A 12 1.08 6.00 13.33
C ALA A 12 -0.01 5.34 14.20
N ILE A 13 0.24 5.13 15.48
CA ILE A 13 -0.73 4.67 16.47
C ILE A 13 -0.84 5.77 17.53
N ASN A 14 -2.04 6.30 17.72
CA ASN A 14 -2.33 7.33 18.69
C ASN A 14 -2.34 6.78 20.15
N GLN A 15 -2.53 7.67 21.13
CA GLN A 15 -2.54 7.31 22.56
C GLN A 15 -3.69 6.35 22.93
N ASP A 16 -4.77 6.35 22.16
CA ASP A 16 -5.94 5.48 22.34
C ASP A 16 -5.75 4.09 21.73
N GLY A 17 -4.61 3.85 21.07
CA GLY A 17 -4.28 2.59 20.41
C GLY A 17 -4.96 2.43 19.05
N GLU A 18 -5.39 3.54 18.45
CA GLU A 18 -5.98 3.58 17.10
C GLU A 18 -4.96 4.08 16.08
N VAL A 19 -5.19 3.76 14.80
CA VAL A 19 -4.31 4.20 13.71
C VAL A 19 -4.64 5.64 13.34
N ASP A 20 -3.65 6.50 13.40
CA ASP A 20 -3.66 7.83 12.81
C ASP A 20 -3.24 7.73 11.32
N TRP A 21 -4.21 7.77 10.43
CA TRP A 21 -3.98 7.58 8.99
C TRP A 21 -3.18 8.71 8.35
N ARG A 22 -3.34 9.95 8.83
CA ARG A 22 -2.54 11.10 8.37
C ARG A 22 -1.08 10.95 8.77
N ALA A 23 -0.83 10.67 10.04
CA ALA A 23 0.51 10.40 10.53
C ALA A 23 1.14 9.19 9.85
N MET A 24 0.36 8.15 9.52
CA MET A 24 0.85 6.99 8.78
C MET A 24 1.31 7.37 7.37
N LEU A 25 0.57 8.21 6.65
CA LEU A 25 0.98 8.67 5.32
C LEU A 25 2.22 9.58 5.39
N GLU A 26 2.30 10.46 6.38
CA GLU A 26 3.49 11.26 6.63
C GLU A 26 4.72 10.40 6.91
N GLN A 27 4.57 9.38 7.75
CA GLN A 27 5.65 8.40 7.99
C GLN A 27 6.07 7.69 6.71
N ALA A 28 5.12 7.21 5.91
CA ALA A 28 5.40 6.55 4.64
C ALA A 28 6.27 7.39 3.69
N MET A 29 6.15 8.72 3.75
CA MET A 29 6.96 9.63 2.95
C MET A 29 8.39 9.84 3.47
N THR A 30 8.69 9.41 4.68
CA THR A 30 10.01 9.61 5.34
C THR A 30 10.79 8.32 5.56
N MET A 31 10.16 7.16 5.33
CA MET A 31 10.77 5.85 5.51
C MET A 31 11.71 5.48 4.36
N PRO A 32 12.63 4.53 4.54
CA PRO A 32 13.36 3.97 3.42
C PRO A 32 12.40 3.25 2.45
N GLY A 33 12.74 3.21 1.17
CA GLY A 33 12.03 2.38 0.18
C GLY A 33 12.24 0.87 0.44
N ARG A 34 11.58 0.02 -0.37
CA ARG A 34 11.74 -1.44 -0.36
C ARG A 34 11.40 -2.11 0.98
N LEU A 35 10.42 -1.59 1.70
CA LEU A 35 9.96 -2.24 2.92
C LEU A 35 9.48 -3.68 2.68
N GLY A 36 8.88 -3.93 1.50
CA GLY A 36 8.48 -5.27 1.08
C GLY A 36 9.63 -6.26 1.07
N ASP A 37 10.83 -5.84 0.68
CA ASP A 37 12.02 -6.70 0.65
C ASP A 37 12.41 -7.16 2.06
N THR A 38 12.05 -6.42 3.08
CA THR A 38 12.28 -6.80 4.48
C THR A 38 11.13 -7.63 5.03
N TYR A 39 9.89 -7.15 4.88
CA TYR A 39 8.76 -7.71 5.64
C TYR A 39 7.96 -8.76 4.89
N CYS A 40 8.00 -8.79 3.55
CA CYS A 40 7.18 -9.73 2.77
C CYS A 40 7.89 -11.03 2.37
N ARG A 41 9.00 -11.40 3.03
CA ARG A 41 9.77 -12.60 2.71
C ARG A 41 9.06 -13.90 3.06
N PHE A 42 8.34 -13.93 4.15
CA PHE A 42 7.66 -15.14 4.65
C PHE A 42 6.15 -14.97 4.74
N TYR A 43 5.65 -13.74 4.72
CA TYR A 43 4.24 -13.41 4.82
C TYR A 43 3.94 -12.10 4.08
N GLN A 44 2.82 -12.07 3.38
CA GLN A 44 2.42 -10.90 2.59
C GLN A 44 1.78 -9.81 3.45
N TYR A 45 2.62 -8.98 4.07
CA TYR A 45 2.10 -7.80 4.78
C TYR A 45 1.64 -6.73 3.81
N SER A 46 0.48 -6.13 4.10
CA SER A 46 0.06 -4.91 3.41
C SER A 46 1.04 -3.76 3.69
N LEU A 47 1.09 -2.77 2.81
CA LEU A 47 1.99 -1.63 2.98
C LEU A 47 1.78 -0.94 4.33
N GLN A 48 0.53 -0.80 4.80
CA GLN A 48 0.23 -0.24 6.13
C GLN A 48 0.88 -1.05 7.25
N ASN A 49 0.84 -2.38 7.16
CA ASN A 49 1.45 -3.24 8.16
C ASN A 49 2.99 -3.18 8.13
N GLN A 50 3.58 -3.03 6.96
CA GLN A 50 5.03 -2.81 6.81
C GLN A 50 5.45 -1.50 7.49
N ILE A 51 4.68 -0.42 7.29
CA ILE A 51 4.88 0.88 7.95
C ILE A 51 4.76 0.74 9.47
N LEU A 52 3.73 0.04 9.95
CA LEU A 52 3.54 -0.20 11.37
C LEU A 52 4.69 -1.00 11.99
N LEU A 53 5.20 -2.01 11.31
CA LEU A 53 6.36 -2.80 11.77
C LEU A 53 7.60 -1.92 11.86
N TRP A 54 7.87 -1.13 10.83
CA TRP A 54 9.00 -0.21 10.82
C TRP A 54 8.89 0.82 11.96
N SER A 55 7.73 1.43 12.17
CA SER A 55 7.49 2.42 13.23
C SER A 55 7.67 1.85 14.64
N GLN A 56 7.57 0.54 14.82
CA GLN A 56 7.87 -0.17 16.06
C GLN A 56 9.35 -0.56 16.21
N GLY A 57 10.24 -0.05 15.36
CA GLY A 57 11.68 -0.28 15.40
C GLY A 57 12.09 -1.67 14.90
N VAL A 58 11.26 -2.33 14.10
CA VAL A 58 11.62 -3.61 13.47
C VAL A 58 12.34 -3.34 12.16
N SER A 59 13.48 -3.98 11.93
CA SER A 59 14.28 -3.86 10.71
C SER A 59 14.65 -5.23 10.11
N GLU A 60 13.86 -6.25 10.41
CA GLU A 60 14.10 -7.63 10.02
C GLU A 60 12.80 -8.32 9.59
N PRO A 61 12.87 -9.45 8.88
CA PRO A 61 11.70 -10.20 8.46
C PRO A 61 10.83 -10.62 9.63
N CYS A 62 9.52 -10.55 9.39
CA CYS A 62 8.48 -10.90 10.33
C CYS A 62 7.54 -11.94 9.74
N ALA A 63 6.91 -12.72 10.60
CA ALA A 63 5.80 -13.56 10.21
C ALA A 63 4.85 -13.85 11.38
N PRO A 64 3.61 -14.31 11.11
CA PRO A 64 2.70 -14.83 12.12
C PRO A 64 3.24 -16.09 12.78
N PHE A 65 2.64 -16.47 13.92
CA PHE A 65 3.03 -17.65 14.68
C PHE A 65 3.00 -18.94 13.85
N SER A 66 1.95 -19.15 13.06
CA SER A 66 1.75 -20.33 12.22
C SER A 66 2.88 -20.50 11.20
N VAL A 67 3.26 -19.40 10.54
CA VAL A 67 4.36 -19.41 9.54
C VAL A 67 5.69 -19.75 10.20
N TRP A 68 6.03 -19.13 11.35
CA TRP A 68 7.25 -19.50 12.08
C TRP A 68 7.26 -20.95 12.53
N LYS A 69 6.11 -21.47 13.02
CA LYS A 69 5.96 -22.87 13.40
C LYS A 69 6.17 -23.80 12.22
N ALA A 70 5.66 -23.48 11.04
CA ALA A 70 5.88 -24.24 9.81
C ALA A 70 7.38 -24.28 9.39
N LEU A 71 8.11 -23.21 9.69
CA LEU A 71 9.57 -23.11 9.48
C LEU A 71 10.39 -23.76 10.62
N GLY A 72 9.76 -24.44 11.57
CA GLY A 72 10.41 -25.08 12.72
C GLY A 72 10.85 -24.10 13.82
N ARG A 73 10.36 -22.87 13.81
CA ARG A 73 10.69 -21.84 14.81
C ARG A 73 9.52 -21.55 15.73
N ILE A 74 9.79 -21.19 16.97
CA ILE A 74 8.78 -20.89 17.98
C ILE A 74 8.96 -19.44 18.43
N PRO A 75 7.93 -18.58 18.24
CA PRO A 75 7.94 -17.23 18.77
C PRO A 75 8.01 -17.16 20.29
N VAL A 76 8.82 -16.22 20.80
CA VAL A 76 8.98 -15.98 22.24
C VAL A 76 7.78 -15.20 22.76
N LYS A 77 7.26 -15.61 23.92
CA LYS A 77 6.15 -14.92 24.59
C LYS A 77 6.47 -13.44 24.84
N GLY A 78 5.55 -12.55 24.45
CA GLY A 78 5.72 -11.10 24.59
C GLY A 78 6.49 -10.42 23.46
N GLY A 79 7.08 -11.19 22.53
CA GLY A 79 7.84 -10.63 21.38
C GLY A 79 6.99 -10.12 20.22
N GLY A 80 5.65 -10.24 20.31
CA GLY A 80 4.74 -9.85 19.22
C GLY A 80 4.73 -8.35 18.93
N ARG A 81 4.59 -8.01 17.65
CA ARG A 81 4.43 -6.65 17.13
C ARG A 81 3.00 -6.43 16.64
N ALA A 82 2.53 -5.20 16.77
CA ALA A 82 1.18 -4.81 16.39
C ALA A 82 1.06 -4.66 14.86
N VAL A 83 0.06 -5.30 14.30
CA VAL A 83 -0.34 -5.16 12.89
C VAL A 83 -1.85 -5.06 12.80
N LEU A 84 -2.34 -4.50 11.70
CA LEU A 84 -3.77 -4.39 11.39
C LEU A 84 -4.30 -5.72 10.87
N HIS A 85 -5.33 -6.22 11.52
CA HIS A 85 -6.10 -7.38 11.05
C HIS A 85 -7.48 -6.93 10.58
N PRO A 86 -7.93 -7.41 9.40
CA PRO A 86 -9.27 -7.15 8.94
C PRO A 86 -10.29 -7.88 9.86
N ARG A 87 -11.33 -7.16 10.26
CA ARG A 87 -12.48 -7.73 10.97
C ARG A 87 -13.76 -7.46 10.17
N PRO A 88 -14.22 -8.42 9.38
CA PRO A 88 -15.46 -8.28 8.66
C PRO A 88 -16.66 -8.27 9.64
N ILE A 89 -17.46 -7.22 9.58
CA ILE A 89 -18.78 -7.20 10.24
C ILE A 89 -19.76 -7.78 9.23
N ARG A 90 -20.35 -8.90 9.60
CA ARG A 90 -21.34 -9.61 8.78
C ARG A 90 -22.73 -9.33 9.32
N LYS A 91 -23.70 -9.14 8.42
CA LYS A 91 -25.13 -9.17 8.71
C LYS A 91 -25.77 -10.30 7.91
N THR A 92 -26.80 -10.89 8.47
CA THR A 92 -27.63 -11.81 7.72
C THR A 92 -28.50 -11.00 6.76
N ASP A 93 -28.45 -11.33 5.49
CA ASP A 93 -29.34 -10.80 4.48
C ASP A 93 -30.74 -11.35 4.74
N GLU A 94 -31.74 -10.49 4.82
CA GLU A 94 -33.13 -10.88 5.20
C GLU A 94 -33.82 -11.64 4.07
N GLU A 95 -33.39 -11.50 2.81
CA GLU A 95 -34.01 -12.16 1.65
C GLU A 95 -33.37 -13.52 1.37
N THR A 96 -32.03 -13.62 1.48
CA THR A 96 -31.31 -14.86 1.15
C THR A 96 -30.94 -15.71 2.36
N GLY A 97 -30.96 -15.15 3.56
CA GLY A 97 -30.49 -15.80 4.79
C GLY A 97 -28.97 -15.94 4.89
N GLU A 98 -28.23 -15.46 3.93
CA GLU A 98 -26.77 -15.54 3.89
C GLU A 98 -26.10 -14.43 4.73
N LYS A 99 -24.91 -14.74 5.26
CA LYS A 99 -24.10 -13.75 5.97
C LYS A 99 -23.27 -12.94 4.99
N VAL A 100 -23.65 -11.68 4.74
CA VAL A 100 -22.92 -10.75 3.88
C VAL A 100 -22.03 -9.81 4.71
N VAL A 101 -20.82 -9.51 4.21
CA VAL A 101 -19.93 -8.54 4.85
C VAL A 101 -20.44 -7.15 4.52
N VAL A 102 -20.90 -6.42 5.53
CA VAL A 102 -21.43 -5.05 5.37
C VAL A 102 -20.39 -3.96 5.67
N VAL A 103 -19.40 -4.26 6.53
CA VAL A 103 -18.33 -3.34 6.88
C VAL A 103 -17.06 -4.12 7.16
N MET A 104 -15.92 -3.61 6.68
CA MET A 104 -14.61 -4.09 7.07
C MET A 104 -14.03 -3.15 8.12
N ARG A 105 -13.87 -3.62 9.34
CA ARG A 105 -13.12 -2.94 10.39
C ARG A 105 -11.72 -3.50 10.48
N PHE A 106 -10.80 -2.71 11.04
CA PHE A 106 -9.44 -3.16 11.30
C PHE A 106 -9.18 -3.08 12.81
N LYS A 107 -8.49 -4.08 13.33
CA LYS A 107 -8.07 -4.12 14.73
C LYS A 107 -6.56 -4.34 14.79
N LEU A 108 -5.87 -3.56 15.62
CA LEU A 108 -4.48 -3.83 15.96
C LEU A 108 -4.38 -5.09 16.81
N ASN A 109 -3.51 -6.01 16.41
CA ASN A 109 -3.22 -7.23 17.17
C ASN A 109 -1.71 -7.50 17.16
N ARG A 110 -1.16 -7.98 18.28
CA ARG A 110 0.26 -8.33 18.42
C ARG A 110 0.48 -9.79 18.04
N SER A 111 0.21 -10.12 16.79
CA SER A 111 0.26 -11.49 16.26
C SER A 111 1.43 -11.76 15.32
N THR A 112 2.27 -10.75 15.09
CA THR A 112 3.42 -10.81 14.19
C THR A 112 4.70 -10.79 15.00
N PHE A 113 5.66 -11.64 14.65
CA PHE A 113 6.92 -11.82 15.39
C PHE A 113 8.11 -11.58 14.46
N PRO A 114 9.05 -10.69 14.84
CA PRO A 114 10.34 -10.56 14.17
C PRO A 114 11.17 -11.85 14.32
N TYR A 115 12.06 -12.15 13.38
CA TYR A 115 12.93 -13.31 13.42
C TYR A 115 13.73 -13.43 14.73
N SER A 116 14.30 -12.33 15.22
CA SER A 116 15.05 -12.29 16.49
C SER A 116 14.20 -12.62 17.70
N ASN A 117 12.88 -12.50 17.62
CA ASN A 117 11.93 -12.91 18.67
C ASN A 117 11.40 -14.35 18.47
N THR A 118 12.14 -15.19 17.77
CA THR A 118 11.83 -16.60 17.59
C THR A 118 13.04 -17.49 17.91
N VAL A 119 12.79 -18.72 18.33
CA VAL A 119 13.82 -19.73 18.62
C VAL A 119 13.62 -20.95 17.73
N GLY A 120 14.68 -21.43 17.13
CA GLY A 120 14.66 -22.60 16.23
C GLY A 120 15.84 -22.59 15.26
N PRO A 121 15.84 -23.44 14.24
CA PRO A 121 16.89 -23.50 13.23
C PRO A 121 16.98 -22.20 12.44
N ASP A 122 18.13 -21.97 11.82
CA ASP A 122 18.27 -20.89 10.85
C ASP A 122 17.37 -21.15 9.64
N VAL A 123 16.86 -20.09 9.06
CA VAL A 123 15.99 -20.14 7.87
C VAL A 123 16.67 -19.48 6.69
N THR A 124 16.47 -20.04 5.50
CA THR A 124 16.88 -19.41 4.25
C THR A 124 15.89 -18.30 3.92
N TRP A 125 16.42 -17.10 3.63
CA TRP A 125 15.63 -15.95 3.27
C TRP A 125 15.19 -16.05 1.80
N PRO A 126 13.88 -16.18 1.49
CA PRO A 126 13.44 -16.19 0.11
C PRO A 126 13.67 -14.80 -0.53
N GLU A 127 14.08 -14.81 -1.79
CA GLU A 127 14.13 -13.58 -2.58
C GLU A 127 12.72 -13.23 -3.06
N LEU A 128 12.39 -11.93 -3.02
CA LEU A 128 11.15 -11.45 -3.59
C LEU A 128 11.31 -11.27 -5.10
N PRO A 129 10.30 -11.69 -5.89
CA PRO A 129 10.30 -11.44 -7.34
C PRO A 129 10.38 -9.95 -7.65
N ALA A 130 11.09 -9.60 -8.70
CA ALA A 130 11.12 -8.23 -9.20
C ALA A 130 9.70 -7.80 -9.62
N TRP A 131 9.38 -6.54 -9.33
CA TRP A 131 8.12 -5.94 -9.77
C TRP A 131 8.15 -5.67 -11.27
N ASP A 132 7.05 -5.97 -11.95
CA ASP A 132 6.90 -5.82 -13.39
C ASP A 132 5.62 -5.05 -13.72
N ALA A 133 5.74 -3.99 -14.53
CA ALA A 133 4.63 -3.10 -14.88
C ALA A 133 3.57 -3.80 -15.74
N GLN A 134 3.99 -4.61 -16.73
CA GLN A 134 3.04 -5.28 -17.63
C GLN A 134 2.24 -6.34 -16.87
N ARG A 135 2.89 -7.04 -15.95
CA ARG A 135 2.20 -7.98 -15.05
C ARG A 135 1.18 -7.25 -14.18
N ALA A 136 1.56 -6.11 -13.59
CA ALA A 136 0.64 -5.33 -12.78
C ALA A 136 -0.58 -4.87 -13.56
N LEU A 137 -0.38 -4.32 -14.76
CA LEU A 137 -1.45 -3.90 -15.64
C LEU A 137 -2.39 -5.07 -16.00
N ALA A 138 -1.84 -6.19 -16.41
CA ALA A 138 -2.62 -7.38 -16.78
C ALA A 138 -3.40 -7.94 -15.58
N ALA A 139 -2.76 -8.06 -14.41
CA ALA A 139 -3.41 -8.61 -13.21
C ALA A 139 -4.50 -7.69 -12.64
N LEU A 140 -4.43 -6.39 -12.92
CA LEU A 140 -5.41 -5.40 -12.50
C LEU A 140 -6.46 -5.11 -13.57
N ASP A 141 -6.42 -5.78 -14.72
CA ASP A 141 -7.28 -5.52 -15.87
C ASP A 141 -7.23 -4.03 -16.30
N ILE A 142 -6.01 -3.49 -16.39
CA ILE A 142 -5.75 -2.12 -16.86
C ILE A 142 -5.05 -2.23 -18.21
N THR A 143 -5.56 -1.51 -19.22
CA THR A 143 -4.99 -1.50 -20.56
C THR A 143 -4.16 -0.24 -20.78
N GLN A 144 -2.90 -0.38 -21.14
CA GLN A 144 -2.11 0.75 -21.61
C GLN A 144 -2.41 0.99 -23.10
N VAL A 145 -2.97 2.17 -23.40
CA VAL A 145 -3.34 2.57 -24.75
C VAL A 145 -2.34 3.58 -25.33
N PRO A 146 -2.25 3.71 -26.67
CA PRO A 146 -1.44 4.74 -27.27
C PRO A 146 -1.85 6.14 -26.83
N TYR A 147 -0.86 6.99 -26.54
CA TYR A 147 -1.12 8.39 -26.20
C TYR A 147 -1.58 9.16 -27.43
N ALA A 148 -2.78 9.74 -27.40
CA ALA A 148 -3.42 10.36 -28.54
C ALA A 148 -3.50 11.90 -28.47
N LEU A 149 -3.09 12.52 -27.34
CA LEU A 149 -3.17 13.97 -27.20
C LEU A 149 -1.95 14.66 -27.82
N ILE A 150 -2.19 15.83 -28.44
CA ILE A 150 -1.13 16.67 -29.00
C ILE A 150 -0.66 17.72 -27.97
N ASP A 151 -1.28 17.78 -26.81
CA ASP A 151 -0.95 18.72 -25.72
C ASP A 151 0.37 18.31 -25.04
N GLY A 152 1.41 19.08 -25.24
CA GLY A 152 2.73 18.85 -24.62
C GLY A 152 2.76 19.05 -23.09
N ASN A 153 1.72 19.63 -22.49
CA ASN A 153 1.63 19.79 -21.03
C ASN A 153 1.02 18.61 -20.32
N CYS A 154 0.26 17.77 -21.03
CA CYS A 154 -0.32 16.54 -20.48
C CYS A 154 0.72 15.42 -20.53
N GLN A 155 1.12 14.89 -19.36
CA GLN A 155 2.11 13.82 -19.25
C GLN A 155 1.48 12.43 -19.38
N GLY A 156 0.21 12.31 -19.04
CA GLY A 156 -0.59 11.09 -19.12
C GLY A 156 -2.08 11.39 -18.93
N TYR A 157 -2.91 10.41 -19.19
CA TYR A 157 -4.34 10.45 -18.87
C TYR A 157 -4.89 9.04 -18.67
N SER A 158 -6.02 8.95 -17.98
CA SER A 158 -6.74 7.70 -17.74
C SER A 158 -8.25 7.88 -17.95
N PHE A 159 -8.93 6.84 -18.41
CA PHE A 159 -10.39 6.76 -18.56
C PHE A 159 -10.84 5.30 -18.48
N GLY A 160 -11.97 5.04 -17.81
CA GLY A 160 -12.39 3.69 -17.52
C GLY A 160 -11.27 2.88 -16.90
N ARG A 161 -10.86 1.80 -17.54
CA ARG A 161 -9.68 1.03 -17.14
C ARG A 161 -8.48 1.17 -18.09
N ASN A 162 -8.42 2.29 -18.80
CA ASN A 162 -7.33 2.58 -19.71
C ASN A 162 -6.40 3.66 -19.15
N VAL A 163 -5.11 3.52 -19.44
CA VAL A 163 -4.08 4.49 -19.10
C VAL A 163 -3.24 4.81 -20.33
N ALA A 164 -2.86 6.06 -20.51
CA ALA A 164 -1.96 6.49 -21.57
C ALA A 164 -0.85 7.38 -20.97
N VAL A 165 0.39 7.14 -21.38
CA VAL A 165 1.56 7.90 -20.96
C VAL A 165 2.15 8.58 -22.17
N SER A 166 2.42 9.87 -22.09
CA SER A 166 3.05 10.64 -23.16
C SER A 166 4.44 10.08 -23.48
N PRO A 167 4.80 9.90 -24.76
CA PRO A 167 6.13 9.44 -25.14
C PRO A 167 7.23 10.45 -24.77
N VAL A 168 6.87 11.70 -24.47
CA VAL A 168 7.78 12.76 -24.01
C VAL A 168 7.60 13.08 -22.52
N ALA A 169 6.92 12.23 -21.76
CA ALA A 169 6.75 12.41 -20.34
C ALA A 169 8.12 12.51 -19.63
N LYS A 170 8.26 13.47 -18.74
CA LYS A 170 9.51 13.70 -17.97
C LYS A 170 9.88 12.48 -17.13
N PHE A 171 8.87 11.83 -16.53
CA PHE A 171 9.02 10.66 -15.67
C PHE A 171 7.99 9.59 -16.04
N PRO A 172 8.20 8.82 -17.13
CA PRO A 172 7.15 7.95 -17.70
C PRO A 172 6.60 6.92 -16.70
N MET A 173 7.47 6.31 -15.89
CA MET A 173 7.02 5.31 -14.90
C MET A 173 6.22 5.94 -13.75
N LYS A 174 6.64 7.11 -13.25
CA LYS A 174 5.87 7.84 -12.24
C LYS A 174 4.51 8.29 -12.78
N THR A 175 4.48 8.74 -14.05
CA THR A 175 3.22 9.07 -14.74
C THR A 175 2.31 7.84 -14.86
N LEU A 176 2.88 6.69 -15.26
CA LEU A 176 2.10 5.43 -15.29
C LEU A 176 1.49 5.12 -13.92
N PHE A 177 2.26 5.25 -12.84
CA PHE A 177 1.75 5.01 -11.49
C PHE A 177 0.64 5.99 -11.09
N HIS A 178 0.74 7.24 -11.52
CA HIS A 178 -0.29 8.26 -11.29
C HIS A 178 -1.61 7.88 -11.99
N GLU A 179 -1.54 7.50 -13.27
CA GLU A 179 -2.72 7.08 -14.02
C GLU A 179 -3.33 5.77 -13.49
N MET A 180 -2.48 4.80 -13.12
CA MET A 180 -2.95 3.60 -12.41
C MET A 180 -3.60 3.96 -11.07
N GLY A 181 -3.10 4.98 -10.38
CA GLY A 181 -3.70 5.51 -9.16
C GLY A 181 -5.12 5.99 -9.38
N HIS A 182 -5.37 6.80 -10.42
CA HIS A 182 -6.71 7.23 -10.77
C HIS A 182 -7.66 6.05 -11.03
N VAL A 183 -7.24 5.07 -11.83
CA VAL A 183 -8.04 3.87 -12.13
C VAL A 183 -8.35 3.08 -10.85
N MET A 184 -7.35 2.83 -10.01
CA MET A 184 -7.50 1.99 -8.81
C MET A 184 -8.28 2.66 -7.68
N LEU A 185 -8.32 3.98 -7.66
CA LEU A 185 -9.11 4.78 -6.73
C LEU A 185 -10.54 5.04 -7.23
N GLY A 186 -10.86 4.61 -8.47
CA GLY A 186 -12.18 4.84 -9.07
C GLY A 186 -12.42 6.29 -9.47
N HIS A 187 -11.37 7.04 -9.82
CA HIS A 187 -11.47 8.43 -10.26
C HIS A 187 -11.81 8.58 -11.75
N THR A 188 -11.75 7.47 -12.49
CA THR A 188 -12.00 7.42 -13.93
C THR A 188 -13.44 7.05 -14.21
N THR A 189 -13.99 7.62 -15.30
CA THR A 189 -15.32 7.29 -15.81
C THR A 189 -15.19 6.74 -17.23
N ASP A 190 -16.15 5.94 -17.67
CA ASP A 190 -16.16 5.40 -19.04
C ASP A 190 -16.56 6.44 -20.08
N SER A 191 -17.20 7.52 -19.64
CA SER A 191 -17.68 8.62 -20.48
C SER A 191 -17.22 9.96 -19.92
N ALA A 192 -16.87 10.88 -20.81
CA ALA A 192 -16.52 12.26 -20.46
C ALA A 192 -17.71 13.06 -19.88
N ASP A 193 -18.94 12.57 -20.09
CA ASP A 193 -20.17 13.20 -19.59
C ASP A 193 -20.52 12.78 -18.14
N GLU A 194 -19.82 11.80 -17.58
CA GLU A 194 -20.00 11.37 -16.20
C GLU A 194 -19.20 12.26 -15.25
N GLU A 195 -19.85 12.68 -14.15
CA GLU A 195 -19.18 13.46 -13.12
C GLU A 195 -18.14 12.59 -12.39
N SER A 196 -16.97 13.18 -12.15
CA SER A 196 -15.93 12.53 -11.33
C SER A 196 -16.46 12.28 -9.90
N PRO A 197 -16.20 11.12 -9.31
CA PRO A 197 -16.68 10.74 -7.97
C PRO A 197 -16.12 11.60 -6.83
N CYS A 198 -15.12 12.43 -7.12
CA CYS A 198 -14.50 13.33 -6.15
C CYS A 198 -14.13 14.68 -6.77
N SER A 199 -13.92 15.71 -5.95
CA SER A 199 -13.37 16.96 -6.44
C SER A 199 -11.99 16.74 -7.05
N ARG A 200 -11.68 17.44 -8.14
CA ARG A 200 -10.41 17.29 -8.87
C ARG A 200 -9.20 17.27 -7.92
N GLY A 201 -9.14 18.20 -6.95
CA GLY A 201 -8.01 18.26 -6.03
C GLY A 201 -7.86 17.03 -5.15
N VAL A 202 -8.95 16.45 -4.65
CA VAL A 202 -8.93 15.22 -3.85
C VAL A 202 -8.54 14.01 -4.72
N CYS A 203 -9.04 13.95 -5.96
CA CYS A 203 -8.67 12.90 -6.90
C CYS A 203 -7.16 12.95 -7.23
N GLU A 204 -6.62 14.14 -7.51
CA GLU A 204 -5.20 14.35 -7.79
C GLU A 204 -4.31 14.04 -6.56
N PHE A 205 -4.75 14.44 -5.36
CA PHE A 205 -4.07 14.05 -4.11
C PHE A 205 -3.95 12.53 -4.01
N GLY A 206 -5.05 11.81 -4.26
CA GLY A 206 -5.05 10.35 -4.19
C GLY A 206 -4.08 9.71 -5.19
N ALA A 207 -4.18 10.10 -6.47
CA ALA A 207 -3.32 9.57 -7.53
C ALA A 207 -1.85 9.91 -7.32
N GLU A 208 -1.54 11.14 -6.92
CA GLU A 208 -0.16 11.55 -6.61
C GLU A 208 0.41 10.81 -5.41
N SER A 209 -0.40 10.56 -4.37
CA SER A 209 0.01 9.77 -3.21
C SER A 209 0.31 8.32 -3.58
N VAL A 210 -0.51 7.69 -4.42
CA VAL A 210 -0.26 6.34 -4.95
C VAL A 210 1.04 6.31 -5.76
N ALA A 211 1.22 7.27 -6.68
CA ALA A 211 2.42 7.38 -7.50
C ALA A 211 3.68 7.58 -6.65
N TYR A 212 3.61 8.42 -5.62
CA TYR A 212 4.70 8.65 -4.68
C TYR A 212 5.09 7.36 -3.96
N LEU A 213 4.13 6.68 -3.34
CA LEU A 213 4.38 5.46 -2.56
C LEU A 213 4.94 4.33 -3.42
N LEU A 214 4.45 4.17 -4.66
CA LEU A 214 4.98 3.19 -5.61
C LEU A 214 6.40 3.52 -6.05
N ALA A 215 6.64 4.79 -6.45
CA ALA A 215 7.95 5.25 -6.87
C ALA A 215 9.00 5.09 -5.76
N HIS A 216 8.60 5.37 -4.53
CA HIS A 216 9.44 5.27 -3.35
C HIS A 216 9.73 3.80 -2.99
N GLU A 217 8.69 2.95 -2.90
CA GLU A 217 8.83 1.53 -2.56
C GLU A 217 9.64 0.75 -3.62
N LEU A 218 9.48 1.12 -4.89
CA LEU A 218 10.19 0.48 -6.01
C LEU A 218 11.53 1.17 -6.34
N GLU A 219 11.94 2.15 -5.54
CA GLU A 219 13.19 2.90 -5.68
C GLU A 219 13.43 3.43 -7.10
N LEU A 220 12.43 4.11 -7.67
CA LEU A 220 12.61 4.74 -8.97
C LEU A 220 13.77 5.75 -8.90
N THR A 221 14.71 5.64 -9.84
CA THR A 221 15.90 6.50 -9.87
C THR A 221 15.66 7.87 -10.51
N ALA A 222 14.63 7.98 -11.36
CA ALA A 222 14.33 9.18 -12.12
C ALA A 222 12.91 9.67 -11.81
N TRP A 223 12.77 10.56 -10.82
CA TRP A 223 11.54 11.26 -10.47
C TRP A 223 11.85 12.43 -9.51
N ALA A 224 10.83 13.24 -9.17
CA ALA A 224 10.98 14.41 -8.29
C ALA A 224 10.23 14.19 -6.96
N PRO A 225 10.82 13.47 -5.98
CA PRO A 225 10.13 13.14 -4.72
C PRO A 225 9.75 14.38 -3.91
N GLU A 226 10.53 15.44 -3.95
CA GLU A 226 10.30 16.65 -3.15
C GLU A 226 9.04 17.41 -3.62
N GLU A 227 8.83 17.50 -4.93
CA GLU A 227 7.66 18.16 -5.51
C GLU A 227 6.39 17.40 -5.14
N SER A 228 6.39 16.07 -5.29
CA SER A 228 5.28 15.18 -4.92
C SER A 228 5.00 15.24 -3.42
N ARG A 229 6.03 15.19 -2.58
CA ARG A 229 5.89 15.27 -1.12
C ARG A 229 5.26 16.59 -0.70
N ALA A 230 5.74 17.73 -1.22
CA ALA A 230 5.19 19.04 -0.91
C ALA A 230 3.71 19.14 -1.30
N TYR A 231 3.33 18.59 -2.45
CA TYR A 231 1.95 18.54 -2.90
C TYR A 231 1.08 17.71 -1.95
N ILE A 232 1.52 16.51 -1.60
CA ILE A 232 0.78 15.61 -0.70
C ILE A 232 0.62 16.25 0.69
N GLN A 233 1.69 16.83 1.24
CA GLN A 233 1.67 17.50 2.56
C GLN A 233 0.71 18.69 2.58
N HIS A 234 0.66 19.47 1.50
CA HIS A 234 -0.31 20.57 1.38
C HIS A 234 -1.75 20.06 1.52
N TRP A 235 -2.08 18.96 0.84
CA TRP A 235 -3.43 18.38 0.87
C TRP A 235 -3.74 17.64 2.18
N LEU A 236 -2.75 17.09 2.86
CA LEU A 236 -2.96 16.45 4.18
C LEU A 236 -3.49 17.43 5.23
N GLY A 237 -3.23 18.73 5.09
CA GLY A 237 -3.80 19.79 5.91
C GLY A 237 -5.25 20.15 5.57
N ASP A 238 -5.78 19.68 4.45
CA ASP A 238 -7.11 20.03 3.96
C ASP A 238 -8.20 19.10 4.54
N GLU A 239 -9.27 19.66 5.08
CA GLU A 239 -10.38 18.91 5.68
C GLU A 239 -11.14 18.03 4.66
N ARG A 240 -11.06 18.34 3.37
CA ARG A 240 -11.67 17.54 2.29
C ARG A 240 -11.00 16.17 2.13
N VAL A 241 -9.75 16.04 2.52
CA VAL A 241 -9.05 14.75 2.57
C VAL A 241 -9.40 14.05 3.87
N THR A 242 -10.15 12.97 3.79
CA THR A 242 -10.58 12.18 4.94
C THR A 242 -9.69 10.93 5.12
N ASP A 243 -9.78 10.28 6.28
CA ASP A 243 -9.12 9.01 6.54
C ASP A 243 -9.49 7.93 5.51
N ASN A 244 -10.72 7.96 5.00
CA ASN A 244 -11.13 7.02 3.95
C ASN A 244 -10.36 7.22 2.66
N HIS A 245 -10.06 8.46 2.26
CA HIS A 245 -9.22 8.74 1.10
C HIS A 245 -7.79 8.20 1.31
N ILE A 246 -7.21 8.41 2.50
CA ILE A 246 -5.86 7.92 2.81
C ILE A 246 -5.82 6.38 2.85
N ARG A 247 -6.83 5.74 3.42
CA ARG A 247 -6.97 4.27 3.41
C ARG A 247 -7.08 3.72 1.99
N ALA A 248 -7.85 4.40 1.12
CA ALA A 248 -7.97 4.03 -0.28
C ALA A 248 -6.63 4.12 -1.01
N VAL A 249 -5.84 5.18 -0.76
CA VAL A 249 -4.47 5.33 -1.29
C VAL A 249 -3.61 4.12 -0.91
N PHE A 250 -3.54 3.76 0.37
CA PHE A 250 -2.77 2.59 0.79
C PHE A 250 -3.27 1.29 0.16
N THR A 251 -4.58 1.12 0.08
CA THR A 251 -5.19 -0.07 -0.52
C THR A 251 -4.87 -0.17 -2.01
N ALA A 252 -4.96 0.93 -2.75
CA ALA A 252 -4.62 0.98 -4.17
C ALA A 252 -3.13 0.69 -4.39
N THR A 253 -2.25 1.33 -3.61
CA THR A 253 -0.81 1.09 -3.67
C THR A 253 -0.46 -0.38 -3.42
N ASP A 254 -1.00 -0.98 -2.36
CA ASP A 254 -0.75 -2.38 -2.01
C ASP A 254 -1.23 -3.35 -3.12
N LYS A 255 -2.39 -3.09 -3.71
CA LYS A 255 -2.89 -3.88 -4.85
C LYS A 255 -1.96 -3.80 -6.06
N ILE A 256 -1.46 -2.61 -6.40
CA ILE A 256 -0.53 -2.43 -7.54
C ILE A 256 0.80 -3.11 -7.26
N LEU A 257 1.34 -2.99 -6.04
CA LEU A 257 2.59 -3.66 -5.65
C LEU A 257 2.47 -5.17 -5.75
N ARG A 258 1.40 -5.76 -5.23
CA ARG A 258 1.15 -7.20 -5.30
C ARG A 258 0.94 -7.69 -6.74
N ALA A 259 0.16 -6.96 -7.52
CA ALA A 259 -0.14 -7.32 -8.90
C ALA A 259 1.11 -7.39 -9.79
N GLY A 260 2.11 -6.55 -9.52
CA GLY A 260 3.36 -6.57 -10.28
C GLY A 260 4.37 -7.64 -9.84
N ARG A 261 4.11 -8.39 -8.75
CA ARG A 261 4.99 -9.46 -8.26
C ARG A 261 4.30 -10.81 -8.43
N THR A 262 4.98 -11.79 -9.06
CA THR A 262 4.53 -13.19 -8.99
C THR A 262 4.98 -13.75 -7.66
N LEU A 263 4.07 -13.91 -6.74
CA LEU A 263 4.37 -14.48 -5.43
C LEU A 263 4.11 -15.98 -5.50
N ALA A 264 5.04 -16.80 -4.96
CA ALA A 264 4.74 -18.20 -4.69
C ALA A 264 3.50 -18.25 -3.79
N GLU A 265 2.63 -19.22 -4.00
CA GLU A 265 1.45 -19.43 -3.16
C GLU A 265 1.91 -19.49 -1.69
N ILE A 266 1.59 -18.44 -0.96
CA ILE A 266 1.78 -18.43 0.49
C ILE A 266 0.56 -19.14 1.05
N VAL A 267 0.80 -20.13 1.90
CA VAL A 267 -0.25 -20.83 2.63
C VAL A 267 -1.12 -19.75 3.31
N GLU A 268 -2.31 -19.51 2.77
CA GLU A 268 -3.29 -18.68 3.44
C GLU A 268 -3.68 -19.42 4.72
N ASP A 269 -3.41 -18.80 5.87
CA ASP A 269 -3.96 -19.29 7.12
C ASP A 269 -5.49 -19.20 7.04
N GLU A 270 -6.14 -20.32 6.87
CA GLU A 270 -7.53 -20.46 7.29
C GLU A 270 -7.55 -20.26 8.82
N GLU A 271 -7.63 -19.02 9.27
CA GLU A 271 -8.00 -18.77 10.66
C GLU A 271 -9.40 -19.32 10.89
N GLU A 272 -9.41 -20.46 11.56
CA GLU A 272 -10.60 -21.04 12.14
C GLU A 272 -11.42 -19.96 12.85
N ALA A 273 -12.58 -19.67 12.28
CA ALA A 273 -13.66 -19.00 12.94
C ALA A 273 -14.16 -19.93 14.07
N SER A 274 -13.66 -19.71 15.29
CA SER A 274 -14.26 -20.24 16.51
C SER A 274 -14.62 -19.10 17.43
#